data_dc36ee2ff559cfde7d6bd43af5cbc9fa
#
_entry.id   dc36ee2ff559cfde7d6bd43af5cbc9fa
#
_cell.length_a   1.000
_cell.length_b   1.000
_cell.length_c   1.000
_cell.angle_alpha   90.00
_cell.angle_beta   90.00
_cell.angle_gamma   90.00
#
_symmetry.space_group_name_H-M   'P 1'
#
loop_
_entity.id
_entity.type
_entity.pdbx_description
1 polymer ?
#
loop_
_entity_poly.entity_id
_entity_poly.type
_entity_poly.pdbx_seq_one_letter_code
_entity_poly.pdbx_strand_id
1 'polypeptide(L)'
;MDYNAATVAEMVKKVLAELEAGGVDTSRTAPATPAPAAAAKAEATAEGEIPVGVSNRHIHLNEADLATLFGPGYQLTPLKDLSQPGQFACKETLTLIGPSMRAIEGVRVLGPLRRESQVEISKTDSFTLKVKPPVRESGSLEGSAPIIIVGPHGIVSLKQGCIIANRHIHMSPEDAVHFGVSDGDTVDVDVNGGTRRTRWFDVQIRVSPKFRLEMHVDTDDANAVGIGNGARVSVVRK
;
A
#
# COMPACT_ATOMS: atom_id res chain seq x y z
N MET A 1 26.88 -17.95 16.89
CA MET A 1 28.16 -17.39 16.39
C MET A 1 27.98 -15.89 16.40
N ASP A 2 28.72 -15.24 17.29
CA ASP A 2 28.65 -13.77 17.40
C ASP A 2 29.62 -13.19 16.36
N TYR A 3 29.06 -12.61 15.31
CA TYR A 3 29.82 -11.86 14.32
C TYR A 3 30.11 -10.46 14.90
N ASN A 4 31.37 -10.20 15.23
CA ASN A 4 31.78 -8.85 15.63
C ASN A 4 31.95 -7.95 14.39
N ALA A 5 31.94 -6.63 14.58
CA ALA A 5 32.02 -5.65 13.49
C ALA A 5 33.27 -5.82 12.61
N ALA A 6 34.39 -6.28 13.18
CA ALA A 6 35.63 -6.51 12.43
C ALA A 6 35.50 -7.70 11.47
N THR A 7 34.86 -8.79 11.91
CA THR A 7 34.61 -9.98 11.07
C THR A 7 33.65 -9.65 9.91
N VAL A 8 32.62 -8.83 10.17
CA VAL A 8 31.69 -8.39 9.12
C VAL A 8 32.41 -7.51 8.10
N ALA A 9 33.25 -6.56 8.56
CA ALA A 9 34.01 -5.68 7.67
C ALA A 9 34.99 -6.46 6.76
N GLU A 10 35.59 -7.51 7.28
CA GLU A 10 36.52 -8.37 6.51
C GLU A 10 35.76 -9.22 5.47
N MET A 11 34.58 -9.75 5.83
CA MET A 11 33.71 -10.44 4.87
C MET A 11 33.25 -9.52 3.75
N VAL A 12 32.84 -8.29 4.06
CA VAL A 12 32.43 -7.31 3.06
C VAL A 12 33.57 -6.97 2.11
N LYS A 13 34.80 -6.75 2.61
CA LYS A 13 35.99 -6.52 1.77
C LYS A 13 36.27 -7.68 0.84
N LYS A 14 36.14 -8.90 1.31
CA LYS A 14 36.37 -10.10 0.50
C LYS A 14 35.33 -10.23 -0.62
N VAL A 15 34.06 -10.00 -0.32
CA VAL A 15 32.99 -10.03 -1.33
C VAL A 15 33.17 -8.94 -2.38
N LEU A 16 33.54 -7.72 -1.97
CA LEU A 16 33.79 -6.62 -2.90
C LEU A 16 34.96 -6.95 -3.84
N ALA A 17 36.06 -7.50 -3.31
CA ALA A 17 37.20 -7.91 -4.13
C ALA A 17 36.85 -9.02 -5.14
N GLU A 18 36.02 -9.97 -4.77
CA GLU A 18 35.50 -11.01 -5.68
C GLU A 18 34.60 -10.46 -6.77
N LEU A 19 33.74 -9.47 -6.44
CA LEU A 19 32.88 -8.80 -7.41
C LEU A 19 33.68 -7.97 -8.42
N GLU A 20 34.71 -7.24 -7.97
CA GLU A 20 35.62 -6.48 -8.84
C GLU A 20 36.42 -7.40 -9.77
N ALA A 21 36.92 -8.52 -9.24
CA ALA A 21 37.59 -9.52 -10.04
C ALA A 21 36.70 -10.21 -11.08
N GLY A 22 35.38 -10.27 -10.79
CA GLY A 22 34.34 -10.75 -11.70
C GLY A 22 33.85 -9.72 -12.73
N GLY A 23 34.45 -8.52 -12.79
CA GLY A 23 34.08 -7.45 -13.72
C GLY A 23 32.79 -6.70 -13.36
N VAL A 24 32.35 -6.81 -12.12
CA VAL A 24 31.22 -6.03 -11.59
C VAL A 24 31.74 -4.67 -11.15
N ASP A 25 31.21 -3.60 -11.75
CA ASP A 25 31.51 -2.22 -11.34
C ASP A 25 30.89 -1.92 -9.96
N THR A 26 31.72 -1.94 -8.93
CA THR A 26 31.33 -1.66 -7.54
C THR A 26 31.33 -0.16 -7.21
N SER A 27 31.71 0.71 -8.15
CA SER A 27 31.71 2.17 -7.97
C SER A 27 30.31 2.80 -8.08
N ARG A 28 29.32 2.02 -8.52
CA ARG A 28 27.91 2.49 -8.49
C ARG A 28 27.45 2.56 -7.04
N THR A 29 27.52 3.75 -6.48
CA THR A 29 26.79 4.11 -5.25
C THR A 29 25.38 3.55 -5.29
N ALA A 30 24.87 3.18 -4.12
CA ALA A 30 23.54 2.63 -3.89
C ALA A 30 22.50 3.19 -4.87
N PRO A 31 21.56 2.37 -5.36
CA PRO A 31 20.57 2.84 -6.31
C PRO A 31 19.95 4.11 -5.76
N ALA A 32 20.06 5.19 -6.52
CA ALA A 32 19.39 6.45 -6.19
C ALA A 32 17.94 6.10 -5.89
N THR A 33 17.48 6.49 -4.72
CA THR A 33 16.05 6.47 -4.39
C THR A 33 15.36 7.04 -5.62
N PRO A 34 14.43 6.32 -6.26
CA PRO A 34 13.76 6.85 -7.44
C PRO A 34 13.20 8.21 -7.05
N ALA A 35 13.62 9.23 -7.78
CA ALA A 35 13.08 10.56 -7.62
C ALA A 35 11.56 10.45 -7.59
N PRO A 36 10.85 11.20 -6.72
CA PRO A 36 9.40 11.15 -6.68
C PRO A 36 8.92 11.41 -8.11
N ALA A 37 8.27 10.40 -8.69
CA ALA A 37 7.64 10.56 -9.99
C ALA A 37 6.76 11.80 -9.87
N ALA A 38 7.10 12.83 -10.63
CA ALA A 38 6.28 14.02 -10.76
C ALA A 38 4.85 13.52 -10.99
N ALA A 39 3.90 14.08 -10.24
CA ALA A 39 2.50 13.77 -10.39
C ALA A 39 2.18 13.84 -11.89
N ALA A 40 1.99 12.69 -12.51
CA ALA A 40 1.67 12.62 -13.92
C ALA A 40 0.37 13.41 -14.06
N LYS A 41 0.42 14.50 -14.85
CA LYS A 41 -0.79 15.14 -15.34
C LYS A 41 -1.65 14.01 -15.92
N ALA A 42 -2.90 13.97 -15.52
CA ALA A 42 -3.87 13.03 -16.06
C ALA A 42 -3.85 13.16 -17.59
N GLU A 43 -3.12 12.27 -18.26
CA GLU A 43 -3.23 12.12 -19.70
C GLU A 43 -4.62 11.58 -19.96
N ALA A 44 -5.28 12.13 -20.97
CA ALA A 44 -6.59 11.67 -21.41
C ALA A 44 -6.55 10.15 -21.58
N THR A 45 -7.33 9.44 -20.75
CA THR A 45 -7.43 7.98 -20.81
C THR A 45 -7.95 7.56 -22.17
N ALA A 46 -7.33 6.58 -22.80
CA ALA A 46 -7.94 5.89 -23.94
C ALA A 46 -9.32 5.39 -23.48
N GLU A 47 -10.32 5.56 -24.32
CA GLU A 47 -11.73 5.29 -23.98
C GLU A 47 -11.85 3.86 -23.40
N GLY A 48 -12.27 3.75 -22.13
CA GLY A 48 -12.44 2.47 -21.44
C GLY A 48 -11.25 1.95 -20.62
N GLU A 49 -10.12 2.65 -20.56
CA GLU A 49 -8.97 2.24 -19.71
C GLU A 49 -8.94 2.96 -18.36
N ILE A 50 -8.74 2.19 -17.29
CA ILE A 50 -8.71 2.66 -15.90
C ILE A 50 -7.26 2.64 -15.40
N PRO A 51 -6.74 3.75 -14.84
CA PRO A 51 -5.41 3.75 -14.24
C PRO A 51 -5.39 2.91 -12.96
N VAL A 52 -4.22 2.29 -12.67
CA VAL A 52 -4.00 1.49 -11.46
C VAL A 52 -3.17 2.27 -10.46
N GLY A 53 -3.65 2.31 -9.22
CA GLY A 53 -2.94 2.72 -8.03
C GLY A 53 -2.52 1.49 -7.21
N VAL A 54 -1.22 1.35 -6.96
CA VAL A 54 -0.70 0.26 -6.12
C VAL A 54 -0.56 0.75 -4.69
N SER A 55 -1.33 0.17 -3.78
CA SER A 55 -1.31 0.46 -2.35
C SER A 55 -0.28 -0.40 -1.64
N ASN A 56 0.71 0.23 -1.02
CA ASN A 56 1.59 -0.45 -0.09
C ASN A 56 0.93 -0.52 1.30
N ARG A 57 1.49 -1.32 2.22
CA ARG A 57 1.03 -1.34 3.62
C ARG A 57 0.97 0.06 4.21
N HIS A 58 -0.10 0.36 4.93
CA HIS A 58 -0.30 1.67 5.52
C HIS A 58 -1.27 1.64 6.71
N ILE A 59 -1.35 2.75 7.40
CA ILE A 59 -2.15 2.92 8.61
C ILE A 59 -3.02 4.16 8.47
N HIS A 60 -4.29 4.02 8.79
CA HIS A 60 -5.18 5.14 9.08
C HIS A 60 -5.42 5.21 10.59
N LEU A 61 -5.38 6.39 11.15
CA LEU A 61 -5.58 6.61 12.59
C LEU A 61 -6.87 7.38 12.86
N ASN A 62 -7.45 7.10 14.02
CA ASN A 62 -8.39 8.01 14.66
C ASN A 62 -7.63 9.00 15.57
N GLU A 63 -8.33 9.99 16.09
CA GLU A 63 -7.74 11.06 16.89
C GLU A 63 -7.17 10.54 18.23
N ALA A 64 -7.85 9.61 18.89
CA ALA A 64 -7.42 9.07 20.17
C ALA A 64 -6.14 8.23 20.05
N ASP A 65 -6.06 7.41 19.01
CA ASP A 65 -4.89 6.59 18.74
C ASP A 65 -3.71 7.44 18.26
N LEU A 66 -3.97 8.51 17.47
CA LEU A 66 -2.94 9.48 17.12
C LEU A 66 -2.33 10.11 18.37
N ALA A 67 -3.16 10.58 19.32
CA ALA A 67 -2.68 11.17 20.57
C ALA A 67 -1.91 10.16 21.44
N THR A 68 -2.30 8.89 21.43
CA THR A 68 -1.58 7.84 22.15
C THR A 68 -0.21 7.57 21.52
N LEU A 69 -0.11 7.55 20.21
CA LEU A 69 1.11 7.17 19.48
C LEU A 69 2.13 8.31 19.36
N PHE A 70 1.68 9.56 19.29
CA PHE A 70 2.52 10.73 19.04
C PHE A 70 2.45 11.82 20.13
N GLY A 71 1.56 11.67 21.09
CA GLY A 71 1.33 12.64 22.16
C GLY A 71 0.06 13.50 21.93
N PRO A 72 -0.51 14.05 23.00
CA PRO A 72 -1.71 14.88 22.94
C PRO A 72 -1.51 16.13 22.06
N GLY A 73 -2.49 16.45 21.22
CA GLY A 73 -2.45 17.61 20.33
C GLY A 73 -1.55 17.48 19.10
N TYR A 74 -0.96 16.31 18.88
CA TYR A 74 -0.17 16.05 17.69
C TYR A 74 -1.04 16.14 16.42
N GLN A 75 -0.46 16.68 15.34
CA GLN A 75 -1.11 16.76 14.03
C GLN A 75 -0.26 16.05 12.99
N LEU A 76 -0.92 15.28 12.12
CA LEU A 76 -0.25 14.61 11.01
C LEU A 76 0.36 15.63 10.04
N THR A 77 1.58 15.35 9.60
CA THR A 77 2.34 16.22 8.68
C THR A 77 2.20 15.68 7.25
N PRO A 78 1.45 16.36 6.37
CA PRO A 78 1.37 15.95 4.96
C PRO A 78 2.76 15.89 4.31
N LEU A 79 3.01 14.83 3.57
CA LEU A 79 4.22 14.62 2.78
C LEU A 79 3.93 14.71 1.27
N LYS A 80 2.84 14.08 0.83
CA LYS A 80 2.47 14.00 -0.59
C LYS A 80 0.98 13.70 -0.70
N ASP A 81 0.28 14.40 -1.59
CA ASP A 81 -1.10 14.06 -1.95
C ASP A 81 -1.17 12.71 -2.66
N LEU A 82 -2.23 11.97 -2.39
CA LEU A 82 -2.57 10.73 -3.08
C LEU A 82 -3.47 11.02 -4.28
N SER A 83 -3.68 10.01 -5.11
CA SER A 83 -4.54 10.12 -6.30
C SER A 83 -5.99 10.44 -5.96
N GLN A 84 -6.49 9.89 -4.85
CA GLN A 84 -7.86 10.17 -4.39
C GLN A 84 -7.93 11.51 -3.66
N PRO A 85 -8.89 12.39 -4.03
CA PRO A 85 -8.98 13.74 -3.49
C PRO A 85 -9.08 13.77 -1.95
N GLY A 86 -8.30 14.66 -1.34
CA GLY A 86 -8.29 14.88 0.10
C GLY A 86 -7.54 13.82 0.91
N GLN A 87 -6.97 12.81 0.26
CA GLN A 87 -6.09 11.85 0.91
C GLN A 87 -4.62 12.20 0.67
N PHE A 88 -3.79 11.97 1.67
CA PHE A 88 -2.35 12.28 1.61
C PHE A 88 -1.53 11.26 2.42
N ALA A 89 -0.31 11.00 1.96
CA ALA A 89 0.68 10.30 2.75
C ALA A 89 1.29 11.28 3.76
N CYS A 90 1.49 10.82 5.00
CA CYS A 90 2.08 11.62 6.07
C CYS A 90 3.60 11.39 6.17
N LYS A 91 4.32 12.28 6.83
CA LYS A 91 5.73 12.04 7.20
C LYS A 91 5.86 10.94 8.24
N GLU A 92 4.86 10.78 9.07
CA GLU A 92 4.79 9.84 10.17
C GLU A 92 4.82 8.39 9.68
N THR A 93 5.63 7.59 10.35
CA THR A 93 5.70 6.14 10.20
C THR A 93 5.62 5.48 11.56
N LEU A 94 5.09 4.28 11.60
CA LEU A 94 4.87 3.49 12.79
C LEU A 94 5.37 2.07 12.58
N THR A 95 5.51 1.33 13.67
CA THR A 95 5.86 -0.09 13.64
C THR A 95 4.62 -0.93 13.93
N LEU A 96 4.37 -1.93 13.08
CA LEU A 96 3.36 -2.95 13.31
C LEU A 96 3.98 -4.15 14.01
N ILE A 97 3.31 -4.69 15.02
CA ILE A 97 3.72 -5.92 15.69
C ILE A 97 2.56 -6.92 15.67
N GLY A 98 2.83 -8.08 15.13
CA GLY A 98 1.89 -9.20 15.08
C GLY A 98 1.85 -10.03 16.37
N PRO A 99 0.91 -10.98 16.50
CA PRO A 99 0.73 -11.81 17.72
C PRO A 99 1.94 -12.62 18.12
N SER A 100 2.85 -12.91 17.20
CA SER A 100 4.11 -13.65 17.45
C SER A 100 5.31 -12.75 17.70
N MET A 101 5.09 -11.49 18.06
CA MET A 101 6.14 -10.47 18.27
C MET A 101 7.01 -10.18 17.04
N ARG A 102 6.56 -10.58 15.85
CA ARG A 102 7.17 -10.19 14.58
C ARG A 102 6.74 -8.78 14.22
N ALA A 103 7.68 -7.96 13.75
CA ALA A 103 7.46 -6.56 13.45
C ALA A 103 7.67 -6.23 11.97
N ILE A 104 6.98 -5.19 11.50
CA ILE A 104 7.26 -4.46 10.26
C ILE A 104 7.37 -2.99 10.64
N GLU A 105 8.52 -2.41 10.38
CA GLU A 105 8.84 -1.02 10.72
C GLU A 105 8.59 -0.08 9.53
N GLY A 106 8.50 1.22 9.83
CA GLY A 106 8.42 2.26 8.80
C GLY A 106 7.10 2.27 8.03
N VAL A 107 6.02 1.74 8.61
CA VAL A 107 4.70 1.71 7.96
C VAL A 107 4.10 3.10 7.96
N ARG A 108 3.78 3.61 6.77
CA ARG A 108 3.32 4.97 6.53
C ARG A 108 1.92 5.21 7.07
N VAL A 109 1.74 6.35 7.75
CA VAL A 109 0.41 6.85 8.08
C VAL A 109 -0.17 7.59 6.88
N LEU A 110 -1.45 7.35 6.58
CA LEU A 110 -2.21 8.08 5.58
C LEU A 110 -3.28 8.93 6.27
N GLY A 111 -3.38 10.18 5.84
CA GLY A 111 -4.41 11.12 6.24
C GLY A 111 -5.53 11.27 5.22
N PRO A 112 -6.62 11.90 5.61
CA PRO A 112 -6.90 12.49 6.92
C PRO A 112 -7.24 11.44 8.00
N LEU A 113 -7.41 11.89 9.25
CA LEU A 113 -7.88 11.01 10.34
C LEU A 113 -9.24 10.39 9.99
N ARG A 114 -9.44 9.17 10.44
CA ARG A 114 -10.69 8.41 10.27
C ARG A 114 -11.43 8.25 11.59
N ARG A 115 -12.66 7.75 11.51
CA ARG A 115 -13.46 7.44 12.71
C ARG A 115 -12.82 6.30 13.53
N GLU A 116 -12.25 5.32 12.86
CA GLU A 116 -11.60 4.15 13.44
C GLU A 116 -10.21 3.96 12.85
N SER A 117 -9.28 3.50 13.67
CA SER A 117 -7.93 3.15 13.19
C SER A 117 -7.98 1.84 12.42
N GLN A 118 -7.24 1.81 11.30
CA GLN A 118 -7.20 0.69 10.37
C GLN A 118 -5.78 0.48 9.87
N VAL A 119 -5.41 -0.77 9.71
CA VAL A 119 -4.15 -1.20 9.13
C VAL A 119 -4.45 -2.03 7.88
N GLU A 120 -3.94 -1.60 6.75
CA GLU A 120 -4.01 -2.35 5.51
C GLU A 120 -2.62 -2.94 5.20
N ILE A 121 -2.58 -4.25 5.00
CA ILE A 121 -1.35 -4.99 4.69
C ILE A 121 -1.60 -5.94 3.52
N SER A 122 -0.52 -6.37 2.87
CA SER A 122 -0.59 -7.42 1.86
C SER A 122 -0.67 -8.81 2.50
N LYS A 123 -0.99 -9.82 1.69
CA LYS A 123 -0.95 -11.22 2.13
C LYS A 123 0.47 -11.63 2.54
N THR A 124 1.49 -11.19 1.81
CA THR A 124 2.91 -11.43 2.13
C THR A 124 3.28 -10.85 3.49
N ASP A 125 2.85 -9.63 3.82
CA ASP A 125 3.06 -9.02 5.12
C ASP A 125 2.44 -9.85 6.26
N SER A 126 1.27 -10.43 6.01
CA SER A 126 0.56 -11.25 6.99
C SER A 126 1.37 -12.48 7.43
N PHE A 127 2.19 -13.04 6.54
CA PHE A 127 3.13 -14.12 6.89
C PHE A 127 4.27 -13.62 7.77
N THR A 128 4.78 -12.42 7.50
CA THR A 128 5.81 -11.79 8.35
C THR A 128 5.27 -11.54 9.75
N LEU A 129 4.12 -10.89 9.86
CA LEU A 129 3.48 -10.53 11.13
C LEU A 129 2.85 -11.72 11.85
N LYS A 130 2.65 -12.86 11.18
CA LYS A 130 1.90 -14.03 11.70
C LYS A 130 0.47 -13.66 12.14
N VAL A 131 -0.16 -12.76 11.40
CA VAL A 131 -1.55 -12.35 11.56
C VAL A 131 -2.41 -12.95 10.44
N LYS A 132 -3.71 -13.09 10.65
CA LYS A 132 -4.64 -13.64 9.65
C LYS A 132 -5.74 -12.61 9.33
N PRO A 133 -5.41 -11.53 8.63
CA PRO A 133 -6.41 -10.54 8.26
C PRO A 133 -7.34 -11.09 7.19
N PRO A 134 -8.64 -10.80 7.28
CA PRO A 134 -9.58 -11.09 6.19
C PRO A 134 -9.36 -10.11 5.03
N VAL A 135 -9.72 -10.53 3.82
CA VAL A 135 -9.90 -9.63 2.69
C VAL A 135 -11.22 -8.89 2.89
N ARG A 136 -11.17 -7.57 2.93
CA ARG A 136 -12.33 -6.70 3.24
C ARG A 136 -12.28 -5.41 2.46
N GLU A 137 -13.43 -4.81 2.31
CA GLU A 137 -13.52 -3.39 1.93
C GLU A 137 -12.93 -2.50 3.04
N SER A 138 -12.16 -1.48 2.64
CA SER A 138 -11.62 -0.47 3.56
C SER A 138 -12.77 0.22 4.33
N GLY A 139 -12.70 0.18 5.65
CA GLY A 139 -13.75 0.64 6.56
C GLY A 139 -14.64 -0.47 7.13
N SER A 140 -14.67 -1.66 6.56
CA SER A 140 -15.41 -2.82 7.09
C SER A 140 -14.56 -3.60 8.07
N LEU A 141 -14.48 -3.15 9.33
CA LEU A 141 -13.50 -3.64 10.31
C LEU A 141 -14.04 -4.71 11.27
N GLU A 142 -15.35 -4.92 11.34
CA GLU A 142 -15.94 -5.88 12.25
C GLU A 142 -15.40 -7.29 12.02
N GLY A 143 -14.87 -7.93 13.07
CA GLY A 143 -14.27 -9.26 13.00
C GLY A 143 -12.97 -9.35 12.19
N SER A 144 -12.33 -8.20 11.89
CA SER A 144 -10.99 -8.18 11.30
C SER A 144 -9.90 -8.56 12.32
N ALA A 145 -8.67 -8.70 11.87
CA ALA A 145 -7.61 -9.23 12.70
C ALA A 145 -7.06 -8.20 13.71
N PRO A 146 -6.59 -8.66 14.90
CA PRO A 146 -5.91 -7.81 15.85
C PRO A 146 -4.50 -7.46 15.37
N ILE A 147 -4.00 -6.28 15.77
CA ILE A 147 -2.63 -5.83 15.49
C ILE A 147 -2.19 -4.82 16.55
N ILE A 148 -0.90 -4.78 16.84
CA ILE A 148 -0.30 -3.77 17.71
C ILE A 148 0.41 -2.73 16.82
N ILE A 149 0.21 -1.46 17.16
CA ILE A 149 0.85 -0.31 16.52
C ILE A 149 1.73 0.36 17.57
N VAL A 150 3.00 0.56 17.24
CA VAL A 150 3.98 1.22 18.14
C VAL A 150 4.42 2.54 17.52
N GLY A 151 4.31 3.59 18.29
CA GLY A 151 4.74 4.94 17.96
C GLY A 151 5.79 5.48 18.94
N PRO A 152 6.27 6.69 18.71
CA PRO A 152 7.33 7.29 19.53
C PRO A 152 6.92 7.58 20.97
N HIS A 153 5.61 7.76 21.25
CA HIS A 153 5.10 8.09 22.57
C HIS A 153 4.32 6.95 23.24
N GLY A 154 3.85 5.97 22.48
CA GLY A 154 3.03 4.92 23.06
C GLY A 154 2.69 3.80 22.11
N ILE A 155 1.80 2.94 22.58
CA ILE A 155 1.40 1.70 21.90
C ILE A 155 -0.13 1.65 21.86
N VAL A 156 -0.67 1.28 20.71
CA VAL A 156 -2.09 1.00 20.50
C VAL A 156 -2.25 -0.48 20.16
N SER A 157 -3.11 -1.17 20.90
CA SER A 157 -3.48 -2.56 20.61
C SER A 157 -4.88 -2.59 20.03
N LEU A 158 -5.00 -2.76 18.72
CA LEU A 158 -6.26 -2.92 18.04
C LEU A 158 -6.75 -4.37 18.21
N LYS A 159 -7.93 -4.57 18.79
CA LYS A 159 -8.57 -5.89 18.87
C LYS A 159 -9.08 -6.34 17.51
N GLN A 160 -9.41 -5.40 16.64
CA GLN A 160 -9.77 -5.51 15.23
C GLN A 160 -9.30 -4.25 14.51
N GLY A 161 -9.11 -4.30 13.20
CA GLY A 161 -8.63 -3.17 12.40
C GLY A 161 -7.56 -3.54 11.37
N CYS A 162 -7.01 -4.76 11.40
CA CYS A 162 -6.06 -5.21 10.38
C CYS A 162 -6.79 -6.03 9.31
N ILE A 163 -6.69 -5.57 8.05
CA ILE A 163 -7.31 -6.15 6.85
C ILE A 163 -6.31 -6.28 5.71
N ILE A 164 -6.67 -7.09 4.72
CA ILE A 164 -6.17 -6.98 3.35
C ILE A 164 -7.27 -6.27 2.56
N ALA A 165 -6.95 -5.14 1.95
CA ALA A 165 -7.94 -4.40 1.16
C ALA A 165 -8.36 -5.23 -0.06
N ASN A 166 -9.68 -5.32 -0.31
CA ASN A 166 -10.19 -5.94 -1.52
C ASN A 166 -9.80 -5.09 -2.74
N ARG A 167 -9.60 -5.74 -3.90
CA ARG A 167 -9.42 -5.02 -5.17
C ARG A 167 -10.68 -4.25 -5.49
N HIS A 168 -10.54 -2.98 -5.82
CA HIS A 168 -11.69 -2.13 -6.09
C HIS A 168 -11.37 -1.02 -7.08
N ILE A 169 -12.40 -0.50 -7.72
CA ILE A 169 -12.32 0.64 -8.61
C ILE A 169 -13.11 1.79 -7.99
N HIS A 170 -12.44 2.90 -7.73
CA HIS A 170 -13.08 4.16 -7.39
C HIS A 170 -13.61 4.81 -8.68
N MET A 171 -14.85 5.27 -8.64
CA MET A 171 -15.52 5.94 -9.74
C MET A 171 -16.32 7.15 -9.25
N SER A 172 -16.36 8.22 -10.05
CA SER A 172 -17.38 9.23 -9.92
C SER A 172 -18.74 8.68 -10.40
N PRO A 173 -19.87 9.33 -10.08
CA PRO A 173 -21.17 8.95 -10.66
C PRO A 173 -21.18 8.99 -12.20
N GLU A 174 -20.44 9.90 -12.81
CA GLU A 174 -20.30 10.03 -14.25
C GLU A 174 -19.53 8.84 -14.85
N ASP A 175 -18.44 8.43 -14.21
CA ASP A 175 -17.68 7.24 -14.59
C ASP A 175 -18.55 5.99 -14.50
N ALA A 176 -19.34 5.84 -13.41
CA ALA A 176 -20.22 4.69 -13.21
C ALA A 176 -21.27 4.57 -14.34
N VAL A 177 -21.84 5.69 -14.77
CA VAL A 177 -22.74 5.73 -15.94
C VAL A 177 -22.02 5.33 -17.21
N HIS A 178 -20.80 5.86 -17.43
CA HIS A 178 -19.98 5.54 -18.61
C HIS A 178 -19.65 4.05 -18.72
N PHE A 179 -19.29 3.43 -17.58
CA PHE A 179 -18.97 1.99 -17.52
C PHE A 179 -20.22 1.10 -17.39
N GLY A 180 -21.41 1.67 -17.14
CA GLY A 180 -22.68 0.94 -17.00
C GLY A 180 -22.72 0.09 -15.75
N VAL A 181 -22.18 0.60 -14.63
CA VAL A 181 -22.09 -0.07 -13.32
C VAL A 181 -22.65 0.80 -12.21
N SER A 182 -22.90 0.20 -11.04
CA SER A 182 -23.42 0.85 -9.84
C SER A 182 -22.49 0.61 -8.64
N ASP A 183 -22.68 1.40 -7.59
CA ASP A 183 -21.96 1.22 -6.33
C ASP A 183 -22.23 -0.17 -5.74
N GLY A 184 -21.16 -0.87 -5.34
CA GLY A 184 -21.25 -2.23 -4.81
C GLY A 184 -21.26 -3.34 -5.85
N ASP A 185 -21.39 -3.04 -7.14
CA ASP A 185 -21.26 -4.05 -8.21
C ASP A 185 -19.86 -4.68 -8.21
N THR A 186 -19.74 -5.83 -8.85
CA THR A 186 -18.46 -6.46 -9.17
C THR A 186 -18.29 -6.64 -10.66
N VAL A 187 -17.08 -6.41 -11.13
CA VAL A 187 -16.70 -6.56 -12.55
C VAL A 187 -15.46 -7.42 -12.68
N ASP A 188 -15.27 -7.99 -13.87
CA ASP A 188 -14.02 -8.61 -14.25
C ASP A 188 -13.13 -7.56 -14.93
N VAL A 189 -11.82 -7.67 -14.72
CA VAL A 189 -10.85 -6.68 -15.21
C VAL A 189 -9.68 -7.36 -15.89
N ASP A 190 -9.42 -7.01 -17.16
CA ASP A 190 -8.22 -7.41 -17.88
C ASP A 190 -7.06 -6.47 -17.56
N VAL A 191 -5.91 -7.05 -17.20
CA VAL A 191 -4.69 -6.28 -16.91
C VAL A 191 -3.95 -6.04 -18.20
N ASN A 192 -3.84 -4.75 -18.59
CA ASN A 192 -3.13 -4.32 -19.78
C ASN A 192 -1.67 -3.98 -19.45
N GLY A 193 -0.72 -4.45 -20.24
CA GLY A 193 0.68 -4.05 -20.13
C GLY A 193 1.51 -4.73 -19.03
N GLY A 194 0.98 -5.73 -18.33
CA GLY A 194 1.77 -6.55 -17.40
C GLY A 194 2.68 -7.56 -18.11
N THR A 195 3.66 -8.10 -17.38
CA THR A 195 4.53 -9.18 -17.89
C THR A 195 3.81 -10.53 -17.97
N ARG A 196 2.69 -10.65 -17.29
CA ARG A 196 1.83 -11.85 -17.27
C ARG A 196 0.40 -11.46 -17.54
N ARG A 197 -0.16 -11.96 -18.64
CA ARG A 197 -1.58 -11.72 -18.95
C ARG A 197 -2.45 -12.31 -17.84
N THR A 198 -3.34 -11.48 -17.31
CA THR A 198 -4.18 -11.84 -16.16
C THR A 198 -5.53 -11.17 -16.30
N ARG A 199 -6.57 -11.87 -15.88
CA ARG A 199 -7.89 -11.30 -15.60
C ARG A 199 -8.15 -11.42 -14.11
N TRP A 200 -8.52 -10.33 -13.47
CA TRP A 200 -9.02 -10.33 -12.11
C TRP A 200 -10.54 -10.39 -12.14
N PHE A 201 -11.07 -11.32 -11.38
CA PHE A 201 -12.51 -11.50 -11.19
C PHE A 201 -12.96 -10.77 -9.93
N ASP A 202 -14.26 -10.43 -9.88
CA ASP A 202 -14.95 -9.88 -8.71
C ASP A 202 -14.28 -8.61 -8.13
N VAL A 203 -13.81 -7.72 -9.01
CA VAL A 203 -13.30 -6.41 -8.63
C VAL A 203 -14.47 -5.52 -8.26
N GLN A 204 -14.47 -5.00 -7.03
CA GLN A 204 -15.57 -4.21 -6.48
C GLN A 204 -15.61 -2.80 -7.07
N ILE A 205 -16.81 -2.31 -7.40
CA ILE A 205 -17.04 -0.92 -7.80
C ILE A 205 -17.43 -0.09 -6.58
N ARG A 206 -16.78 1.06 -6.42
CA ARG A 206 -17.07 2.04 -5.37
C ARG A 206 -17.35 3.38 -5.99
N VAL A 207 -18.58 3.89 -5.84
CA VAL A 207 -19.01 5.14 -6.46
C VAL A 207 -19.19 6.24 -5.43
N SER A 208 -18.56 7.38 -5.66
CA SER A 208 -18.75 8.59 -4.86
C SER A 208 -18.41 9.83 -5.67
N PRO A 209 -19.11 10.95 -5.48
CA PRO A 209 -18.77 12.23 -6.12
C PRO A 209 -17.39 12.77 -5.69
N LYS A 210 -16.80 12.19 -4.63
CA LYS A 210 -15.47 12.54 -4.13
C LYS A 210 -14.37 11.71 -4.73
N PHE A 211 -14.68 10.65 -5.48
CA PHE A 211 -13.70 9.75 -6.05
C PHE A 211 -13.24 10.20 -7.43
N ARG A 212 -12.03 9.80 -7.77
CA ARG A 212 -11.47 9.81 -9.13
C ARG A 212 -11.36 8.39 -9.64
N LEU A 213 -11.53 8.23 -10.95
CA LEU A 213 -11.41 6.93 -11.62
C LEU A 213 -10.01 6.35 -11.41
N GLU A 214 -9.92 5.28 -10.65
CA GLU A 214 -8.68 4.54 -10.38
C GLU A 214 -8.99 3.18 -9.79
N MET A 215 -8.31 2.14 -10.29
CA MET A 215 -8.33 0.83 -9.67
C MET A 215 -7.24 0.71 -8.62
N HIS A 216 -7.60 0.25 -7.44
CA HIS A 216 -6.66 0.00 -6.34
C HIS A 216 -6.41 -1.50 -6.16
N VAL A 217 -5.12 -1.84 -6.10
CA VAL A 217 -4.62 -3.20 -5.81
C VAL A 217 -3.50 -3.11 -4.77
N ASP A 218 -3.22 -4.20 -4.07
CA ASP A 218 -2.08 -4.24 -3.17
C ASP A 218 -0.77 -4.60 -3.91
N THR A 219 0.34 -4.62 -3.18
CA THR A 219 1.66 -4.93 -3.73
C THR A 219 1.78 -6.37 -4.21
N ASP A 220 1.07 -7.32 -3.61
CA ASP A 220 1.10 -8.73 -4.03
C ASP A 220 0.39 -8.90 -5.37
N ASP A 221 -0.78 -8.29 -5.54
CA ASP A 221 -1.52 -8.29 -6.80
C ASP A 221 -0.69 -7.65 -7.93
N ALA A 222 -0.11 -6.48 -7.68
CA ALA A 222 0.72 -5.77 -8.66
C ALA A 222 1.96 -6.58 -9.06
N ASN A 223 2.65 -7.17 -8.09
CA ASN A 223 3.83 -8.00 -8.33
C ASN A 223 3.49 -9.30 -9.07
N ALA A 224 2.33 -9.91 -8.81
CA ALA A 224 1.90 -11.14 -9.48
C ALA A 224 1.83 -10.98 -10.99
N VAL A 225 1.46 -9.79 -11.48
CA VAL A 225 1.30 -9.50 -12.92
C VAL A 225 2.40 -8.59 -13.50
N GLY A 226 3.27 -8.04 -12.64
CA GLY A 226 4.40 -7.20 -13.04
C GLY A 226 3.99 -5.81 -13.50
N ILE A 227 3.04 -5.17 -12.79
CA ILE A 227 2.61 -3.80 -13.04
C ILE A 227 2.98 -2.86 -11.88
N GLY A 228 2.90 -1.57 -12.13
CA GLY A 228 3.10 -0.52 -11.14
C GLY A 228 2.04 0.58 -11.24
N ASN A 229 2.22 1.63 -10.44
CA ASN A 229 1.35 2.81 -10.50
C ASN A 229 1.26 3.38 -11.92
N GLY A 230 0.05 3.71 -12.36
CA GLY A 230 -0.22 4.25 -13.69
C GLY A 230 -0.35 3.20 -14.79
N ALA A 231 -0.17 1.90 -14.50
CA ALA A 231 -0.57 0.84 -15.41
C ALA A 231 -2.08 0.96 -15.74
N ARG A 232 -2.50 0.34 -16.83
CA ARG A 232 -3.88 0.43 -17.31
C ARG A 232 -4.57 -0.93 -17.25
N VAL A 233 -5.85 -0.89 -16.95
CA VAL A 233 -6.73 -2.05 -16.93
C VAL A 233 -8.02 -1.73 -17.67
N SER A 234 -8.71 -2.76 -18.17
CA SER A 234 -9.98 -2.62 -18.86
C SER A 234 -11.07 -3.45 -18.18
N VAL A 235 -12.23 -2.85 -17.96
CA VAL A 235 -13.41 -3.58 -17.49
C VAL A 235 -13.89 -4.51 -18.59
N VAL A 236 -14.11 -5.76 -18.24
CA VAL A 236 -14.70 -6.75 -19.16
C VAL A 236 -16.21 -6.71 -18.98
N ARG A 237 -16.91 -6.33 -20.05
CA ARG A 237 -18.37 -6.40 -20.07
C ARG A 237 -18.78 -7.89 -20.11
N LYS A 238 -19.65 -8.28 -19.20
CA LYS A 238 -20.31 -9.60 -19.20
C LYS A 238 -21.34 -9.67 -20.31
#